data_8dca998f34d2acf9423b463681cda9a5
#
_entry.id   8dca998f34d2acf9423b463681cda9a5
#
_cell.length_a   1.000
_cell.length_b   1.000
_cell.length_c   1.000
_cell.angle_alpha   90.00
_cell.angle_beta   90.00
_cell.angle_gamma   90.00
#
_symmetry.space_group_name_H-M   'P 1'
#
loop_
_entity.id
_entity.type
_entity.pdbx_description
1 polymer ?
#
loop_
_entity_poly.entity_id
_entity_poly.type
_entity_poly.pdbx_seq_one_letter_code
_entity_poly.pdbx_strand_id
1 'polypeptide(L)'
;NASVFTAISAACTAVWLSGQNVSQYQVSGSGAVRLGGDAVYTSPKVATTLATIAGEARSNHVFEADVAAIAKRSVLADQTLRGVLTQPSDLGFSAFGTPSGTYNPASDPKLQYPNPLSGQNEFSALAQQLQVVARTIQAGQAGKLGVKRQVFFVSLGGFDTHSGQNQRHADLMARVA
;
A
#
# COMPACT_ATOMS: atom_id res chain seq x y z
N ASN A 1 3.48 -5.81 -22.72
CA ASN A 1 3.07 -4.78 -21.77
C ASN A 1 3.59 -5.16 -20.38
N ALA A 2 4.30 -4.25 -19.71
CA ALA A 2 4.68 -4.44 -18.33
C ALA A 2 3.40 -4.48 -17.45
N SER A 3 3.35 -5.40 -16.49
CA SER A 3 2.25 -5.44 -15.54
C SER A 3 2.25 -4.14 -14.69
N VAL A 4 1.07 -3.64 -14.36
CA VAL A 4 0.90 -2.51 -13.46
C VAL A 4 1.56 -2.75 -12.09
N PHE A 5 1.77 -4.01 -11.71
CA PHE A 5 2.41 -4.43 -10.46
C PHE A 5 3.92 -4.60 -10.54
N THR A 6 4.58 -4.09 -11.60
CA THR A 6 6.04 -4.13 -11.74
C THR A 6 6.74 -3.13 -10.81
N ALA A 7 6.18 -1.94 -10.65
CA ALA A 7 6.74 -0.88 -9.80
C ALA A 7 5.70 -0.47 -8.75
N ILE A 8 5.97 -0.79 -7.48
CA ILE A 8 5.02 -0.61 -6.38
C ILE A 8 5.63 0.26 -5.29
N SER A 9 4.91 1.31 -4.89
CA SER A 9 5.24 2.10 -3.72
C SER A 9 4.32 1.76 -2.56
N ALA A 10 4.89 1.39 -1.44
CA ALA A 10 4.17 1.20 -0.18
C ALA A 10 4.25 2.43 0.75
N ALA A 11 4.86 3.52 0.28
CA ALA A 11 5.01 4.77 1.02
C ALA A 11 4.23 5.92 0.37
N CYS A 12 4.87 6.61 -0.57
CA CYS A 12 4.32 7.76 -1.27
C CYS A 12 4.67 7.71 -2.75
N THR A 13 4.37 8.76 -3.50
CA THR A 13 4.83 8.87 -4.89
C THR A 13 6.35 8.94 -4.93
N ALA A 14 6.97 8.00 -5.65
CA ALA A 14 8.41 7.91 -5.81
C ALA A 14 8.80 8.10 -7.29
N VAL A 15 9.50 9.18 -7.60
CA VAL A 15 9.97 9.48 -8.96
C VAL A 15 10.80 8.31 -9.53
N TRP A 16 11.57 7.62 -8.69
CA TRP A 16 12.39 6.47 -9.05
C TRP A 16 11.63 5.26 -9.59
N LEU A 17 10.30 5.19 -9.34
CA LEU A 17 9.45 4.12 -9.83
C LEU A 17 8.72 4.48 -11.13
N SER A 18 8.92 5.69 -11.65
CA SER A 18 8.29 6.16 -12.87
C SER A 18 9.25 6.03 -14.05
N GLY A 19 8.83 5.33 -15.09
CA GLY A 19 9.58 5.14 -16.34
C GLY A 19 8.73 5.37 -17.56
N GLN A 20 9.33 5.28 -18.75
CA GLN A 20 8.61 5.48 -20.02
C GLN A 20 7.49 4.43 -20.24
N ASN A 21 7.70 3.20 -19.79
CA ASN A 21 6.80 2.07 -20.04
C ASN A 21 6.17 1.49 -18.76
N VAL A 22 6.56 1.99 -17.59
CA VAL A 22 6.09 1.52 -16.30
C VAL A 22 5.63 2.71 -15.48
N SER A 23 4.41 2.68 -15.03
CA SER A 23 3.87 3.65 -14.07
C SER A 23 3.89 3.04 -12.68
N GLN A 24 4.16 3.86 -11.69
CA GLN A 24 4.07 3.46 -10.29
C GLN A 24 2.64 3.08 -9.94
N TYR A 25 2.49 1.97 -9.21
CA TYR A 25 1.28 1.63 -8.49
C TYR A 25 1.49 1.85 -6.99
N GLN A 26 0.63 2.64 -6.36
CA GLN A 26 0.74 2.95 -4.95
C GLN A 26 -0.21 2.07 -4.13
N VAL A 27 0.32 1.49 -3.06
CA VAL A 27 -0.46 0.74 -2.06
C VAL A 27 -0.40 1.44 -0.71
N SER A 28 -1.39 1.23 0.13
CA SER A 28 -1.38 1.68 1.52
C SER A 28 -0.85 0.60 2.45
N GLY A 29 -0.65 0.92 3.72
CA GLY A 29 -0.31 -0.06 4.74
C GLY A 29 -1.33 -1.19 4.90
N SER A 30 -2.58 -0.99 4.50
CA SER A 30 -3.61 -2.04 4.45
C SER A 30 -3.62 -2.82 3.13
N GLY A 31 -2.83 -2.42 2.14
CA GLY A 31 -2.76 -3.01 0.80
C GLY A 31 -3.31 -2.09 -0.27
N ALA A 32 -4.09 -2.62 -1.20
CA ALA A 32 -4.67 -1.85 -2.30
C ALA A 32 -5.58 -0.72 -1.80
N VAL A 33 -5.49 0.44 -2.47
CA VAL A 33 -6.31 1.63 -2.17
C VAL A 33 -7.45 1.71 -3.16
N ARG A 34 -8.68 1.61 -2.68
CA ARG A 34 -9.86 1.72 -3.51
C ARG A 34 -10.26 3.17 -3.72
N LEU A 35 -10.60 3.54 -4.94
CA LEU A 35 -11.21 4.83 -5.25
C LEU A 35 -12.54 4.98 -4.48
N GLY A 36 -12.64 6.00 -3.62
CA GLY A 36 -13.80 6.21 -2.77
C GLY A 36 -13.92 5.28 -1.55
N GLY A 37 -12.91 4.43 -1.27
CA GLY A 37 -12.94 3.46 -0.18
C GLY A 37 -13.87 2.27 -0.43
N ASP A 38 -14.14 1.47 0.60
CA ASP A 38 -14.98 0.27 0.50
C ASP A 38 -16.48 0.58 0.55
N ALA A 39 -16.84 1.71 1.14
CA ALA A 39 -18.21 2.21 1.19
C ALA A 39 -18.21 3.75 1.15
N VAL A 40 -19.14 4.32 0.39
CA VAL A 40 -19.41 5.76 0.37
C VAL A 40 -20.81 5.94 0.93
N TYR A 41 -20.98 6.84 1.88
CA TYR A 41 -22.22 6.99 2.65
C TYR A 41 -22.72 5.65 3.22
N THR A 42 -21.80 4.84 3.78
CA THR A 42 -22.05 3.48 4.31
C THR A 42 -22.55 2.45 3.28
N SER A 43 -22.58 2.79 1.99
CA SER A 43 -23.06 1.92 0.92
C SER A 43 -21.93 1.44 -0.01
N PRO A 44 -21.63 0.12 -0.07
CA PRO A 44 -20.72 -0.44 -1.06
C PRO A 44 -21.20 -0.28 -2.51
N LYS A 45 -22.53 -0.23 -2.71
CA LYS A 45 -23.12 -0.02 -4.05
C LYS A 45 -22.78 1.36 -4.60
N VAL A 46 -22.83 2.40 -3.74
CA VAL A 46 -22.47 3.76 -4.15
C VAL A 46 -20.99 3.83 -4.53
N ALA A 47 -20.10 3.22 -3.76
CA ALA A 47 -18.68 3.17 -4.08
C ALA A 47 -18.42 2.48 -5.43
N THR A 48 -19.11 1.37 -5.71
CA THR A 48 -19.01 0.66 -6.99
C THR A 48 -19.54 1.50 -8.16
N THR A 49 -20.68 2.15 -7.99
CA THR A 49 -21.26 3.02 -9.01
C THR A 49 -20.37 4.21 -9.33
N LEU A 50 -19.77 4.85 -8.31
CA LEU A 50 -18.80 5.94 -8.52
C LEU A 50 -17.58 5.48 -9.28
N ALA A 51 -17.03 4.29 -8.98
CA ALA A 51 -15.91 3.71 -9.70
C ALA A 51 -16.26 3.43 -11.17
N THR A 52 -17.47 2.96 -11.45
CA THR A 52 -17.96 2.75 -12.82
C THR A 52 -18.07 4.09 -13.56
N ILE A 53 -18.72 5.09 -12.97
CA ILE A 53 -18.88 6.42 -13.58
C ILE A 53 -17.52 7.07 -13.88
N ALA A 54 -16.56 6.95 -12.95
CA ALA A 54 -15.21 7.50 -13.14
C ALA A 54 -14.44 6.82 -14.28
N GLY A 55 -14.76 5.57 -14.60
CA GLY A 55 -14.12 4.81 -15.69
C GLY A 55 -14.80 4.95 -17.05
N GLU A 56 -15.84 5.78 -17.18
CA GLU A 56 -16.61 5.98 -18.41
C GLU A 56 -16.39 7.39 -18.99
N ALA A 57 -15.89 7.49 -20.22
CA ALA A 57 -15.91 8.74 -20.98
C ALA A 57 -17.31 8.95 -21.56
N ARG A 58 -17.85 10.18 -21.44
CA ARG A 58 -19.18 10.54 -21.91
C ARG A 58 -19.14 11.41 -23.17
N SER A 59 -17.95 11.81 -23.57
CA SER A 59 -17.73 12.60 -24.78
C SER A 59 -16.53 12.06 -25.55
N ASN A 60 -16.33 12.56 -26.76
CA ASN A 60 -15.16 12.26 -27.58
C ASN A 60 -13.95 13.17 -27.25
N HIS A 61 -13.97 13.86 -26.12
CA HIS A 61 -12.88 14.72 -25.71
C HIS A 61 -11.69 13.88 -25.23
N VAL A 62 -10.51 14.10 -25.81
CA VAL A 62 -9.31 13.29 -25.57
C VAL A 62 -8.93 13.24 -24.09
N PHE A 63 -8.96 14.37 -23.38
CA PHE A 63 -8.62 14.40 -21.95
C PHE A 63 -9.63 13.65 -21.09
N GLU A 64 -10.90 13.69 -21.41
CA GLU A 64 -11.93 12.92 -20.70
C GLU A 64 -11.71 11.43 -20.91
N ALA A 65 -11.43 11.00 -22.13
CA ALA A 65 -11.13 9.62 -22.46
C ALA A 65 -9.89 9.12 -21.71
N ASP A 66 -8.83 9.92 -21.63
CA ASP A 66 -7.61 9.57 -20.90
C ASP A 66 -7.85 9.45 -19.40
N VAL A 67 -8.56 10.39 -18.80
CA VAL A 67 -8.90 10.35 -17.35
C VAL A 67 -9.74 9.13 -17.05
N ALA A 68 -10.77 8.84 -17.85
CA ALA A 68 -11.61 7.65 -17.68
C ALA A 68 -10.80 6.34 -17.83
N ALA A 69 -9.89 6.29 -18.81
CA ALA A 69 -9.01 5.13 -19.00
C ALA A 69 -8.05 4.92 -17.81
N ILE A 70 -7.52 6.00 -17.23
CA ILE A 70 -6.66 5.93 -16.03
C ILE A 70 -7.49 5.44 -14.84
N ALA A 71 -8.67 6.00 -14.61
CA ALA A 71 -9.56 5.60 -13.52
C ALA A 71 -9.96 4.12 -13.64
N LYS A 72 -10.34 3.68 -14.82
CA LYS A 72 -10.69 2.28 -15.10
C LYS A 72 -9.51 1.33 -14.83
N ARG A 73 -8.31 1.69 -15.27
CA ARG A 73 -7.10 0.88 -14.98
C ARG A 73 -6.80 0.81 -13.48
N SER A 74 -6.97 1.93 -12.76
CA SER A 74 -6.78 1.98 -11.31
C SER A 74 -7.78 1.07 -10.57
N VAL A 75 -9.06 1.12 -10.95
CA VAL A 75 -10.10 0.26 -10.37
C VAL A 75 -9.82 -1.22 -10.63
N LEU A 76 -9.44 -1.58 -11.87
CA LEU A 76 -9.10 -2.96 -12.20
C LEU A 76 -7.86 -3.46 -11.45
N ALA A 77 -6.84 -2.62 -11.29
CA ALA A 77 -5.65 -2.96 -10.53
C ALA A 77 -5.98 -3.17 -9.05
N ASP A 78 -6.80 -2.29 -8.45
CA ASP A 78 -7.28 -2.47 -7.07
C ASP A 78 -8.02 -3.80 -6.88
N GLN A 79 -8.97 -4.11 -7.75
CA GLN A 79 -9.74 -5.35 -7.70
C GLN A 79 -8.82 -6.58 -7.84
N THR A 80 -7.87 -6.55 -8.77
CA THR A 80 -6.90 -7.62 -8.98
C THR A 80 -6.05 -7.83 -7.74
N LEU A 81 -5.46 -6.77 -7.21
CA LEU A 81 -4.59 -6.86 -6.04
C LEU A 81 -5.35 -7.37 -4.81
N ARG A 82 -6.55 -6.85 -4.53
CA ARG A 82 -7.39 -7.32 -3.41
C ARG A 82 -7.76 -8.79 -3.53
N GLY A 83 -8.02 -9.26 -4.74
CA GLY A 83 -8.39 -10.65 -4.98
C GLY A 83 -7.25 -11.65 -4.79
N VAL A 84 -5.99 -11.18 -4.83
CA VAL A 84 -4.81 -12.07 -4.78
C VAL A 84 -3.84 -11.77 -3.64
N LEU A 85 -4.00 -10.62 -2.98
CA LEU A 85 -3.09 -10.21 -1.92
C LEU A 85 -3.20 -11.17 -0.73
N THR A 86 -2.09 -11.80 -0.41
CA THR A 86 -1.99 -12.73 0.72
C THR A 86 -2.41 -12.05 2.02
N GLN A 87 -3.20 -12.74 2.82
CA GLN A 87 -3.63 -12.20 4.11
C GLN A 87 -2.44 -12.10 5.08
N PRO A 88 -2.44 -11.15 6.02
CA PRO A 88 -1.37 -11.04 7.01
C PRO A 88 -1.15 -12.34 7.79
N SER A 89 -2.21 -13.05 8.16
CA SER A 89 -2.16 -14.34 8.85
C SER A 89 -1.38 -15.41 8.10
N ASP A 90 -1.45 -15.42 6.78
CA ASP A 90 -0.79 -16.42 5.94
C ASP A 90 0.74 -16.25 5.94
N LEU A 91 1.22 -15.06 6.32
CA LEU A 91 2.64 -14.75 6.56
C LEU A 91 3.02 -14.83 8.04
N GLY A 92 2.14 -15.36 8.87
CA GLY A 92 2.35 -15.50 10.31
C GLY A 92 2.29 -14.18 11.09
N PHE A 93 1.71 -13.12 10.52
CA PHE A 93 1.34 -11.94 11.27
C PHE A 93 0.08 -12.23 12.09
N SER A 94 0.04 -11.71 13.30
CA SER A 94 -1.07 -11.97 14.20
C SER A 94 -2.33 -11.25 13.74
N ALA A 95 -3.45 -11.95 13.74
CA ALA A 95 -4.78 -11.36 13.56
C ALA A 95 -5.29 -10.84 14.91
N PHE A 96 -4.61 -9.88 15.52
CA PHE A 96 -5.15 -9.22 16.69
C PHE A 96 -6.20 -8.23 16.24
N GLY A 97 -7.43 -8.64 16.37
CA GLY A 97 -8.55 -7.81 16.02
C GLY A 97 -9.07 -6.99 17.19
N THR A 98 -9.70 -5.92 16.82
CA THR A 98 -10.85 -5.40 17.54
C THR A 98 -11.85 -6.55 17.77
N PRO A 99 -12.82 -6.43 18.66
CA PRO A 99 -13.87 -7.45 18.85
C PRO A 99 -14.59 -7.90 17.57
N SER A 100 -14.45 -7.15 16.46
CA SER A 100 -14.96 -7.48 15.14
C SER A 100 -14.06 -8.43 14.31
N GLY A 101 -12.91 -8.87 14.83
CA GLY A 101 -11.99 -9.76 14.13
C GLY A 101 -11.18 -9.08 13.00
N THR A 102 -11.21 -7.76 12.91
CA THR A 102 -10.44 -7.02 11.90
C THR A 102 -8.97 -6.94 12.31
N TYR A 103 -8.07 -7.29 11.40
CA TYR A 103 -6.63 -7.17 11.63
C TYR A 103 -6.23 -5.72 11.93
N ASN A 104 -5.53 -5.50 13.06
CA ASN A 104 -5.00 -4.21 13.45
C ASN A 104 -3.45 -4.25 13.43
N PRO A 105 -2.81 -3.63 12.45
CA PRO A 105 -1.34 -3.60 12.35
C PRO A 105 -0.65 -3.01 13.58
N ALA A 106 -1.26 -2.02 14.21
CA ALA A 106 -0.66 -1.34 15.37
C ALA A 106 -0.54 -2.24 16.60
N SER A 107 -1.37 -3.29 16.68
CA SER A 107 -1.34 -4.26 17.78
C SER A 107 -0.51 -5.50 17.45
N ASP A 108 0.04 -5.61 16.24
CA ASP A 108 0.83 -6.77 15.83
C ASP A 108 2.26 -6.66 16.37
N PRO A 109 2.73 -7.58 17.24
CA PRO A 109 4.09 -7.54 17.79
C PRO A 109 5.19 -7.57 16.73
N LYS A 110 4.93 -8.16 15.54
CA LYS A 110 5.89 -8.22 14.44
C LYS A 110 6.07 -6.89 13.70
N LEU A 111 5.16 -5.95 13.93
CA LEU A 111 5.21 -4.61 13.38
C LEU A 111 5.63 -3.56 14.42
N GLN A 112 6.11 -4.04 15.57
CA GLN A 112 6.61 -3.18 16.63
C GLN A 112 8.14 -3.26 16.72
N TYR A 113 8.74 -2.20 17.20
CA TYR A 113 10.17 -2.09 17.49
C TYR A 113 10.37 -1.61 18.94
N PRO A 114 11.46 -2.01 19.60
CA PRO A 114 11.78 -1.49 20.94
C PRO A 114 12.28 -0.04 20.81
N ASN A 115 11.48 0.91 21.28
CA ASN A 115 11.88 2.32 21.26
C ASN A 115 12.92 2.57 22.37
N PRO A 116 14.16 3.00 22.03
CA PRO A 116 15.21 3.20 23.01
C PRO A 116 14.98 4.40 23.95
N LEU A 117 14.04 5.29 23.60
CA LEU A 117 13.73 6.47 24.42
C LEU A 117 12.66 6.19 25.47
N SER A 118 11.64 5.44 25.11
CA SER A 118 10.53 5.07 26.01
C SER A 118 10.74 3.75 26.72
N GLY A 119 11.62 2.88 26.19
CA GLY A 119 11.79 1.51 26.65
C GLY A 119 10.59 0.60 26.36
N GLN A 120 9.64 1.06 25.55
CA GLN A 120 8.43 0.34 25.21
C GLN A 120 8.47 -0.12 23.74
N ASN A 121 7.71 -1.15 23.43
CA ASN A 121 7.47 -1.53 22.04
C ASN A 121 6.48 -0.56 21.41
N GLU A 122 6.85 0.00 20.26
CA GLU A 122 6.05 0.95 19.50
C GLU A 122 5.85 0.49 18.07
N PHE A 123 4.74 0.88 17.47
CA PHE A 123 4.41 0.54 16.09
C PHE A 123 5.39 1.17 15.10
N SER A 124 5.86 0.36 14.13
CA SER A 124 6.71 0.82 13.04
C SER A 124 5.94 0.91 11.73
N ALA A 125 5.75 2.13 11.22
CA ALA A 125 5.16 2.34 9.91
C ALA A 125 6.02 1.74 8.78
N LEU A 126 7.35 1.69 8.94
CA LEU A 126 8.26 1.03 8.00
C LEU A 126 8.01 -0.48 7.99
N ALA A 127 7.86 -1.11 9.15
CA ALA A 127 7.55 -2.54 9.24
C ALA A 127 6.21 -2.85 8.56
N GLN A 128 5.20 -1.99 8.68
CA GLN A 128 3.93 -2.15 7.95
C GLN A 128 4.10 -2.04 6.44
N GLN A 129 4.90 -1.09 5.95
CA GLN A 129 5.22 -1.00 4.52
C GLN A 129 5.89 -2.30 4.03
N LEU A 130 6.86 -2.83 4.77
CA LEU A 130 7.54 -4.08 4.45
C LEU A 130 6.59 -5.29 4.51
N GLN A 131 5.63 -5.31 5.42
CA GLN A 131 4.58 -6.34 5.44
C GLN A 131 3.77 -6.36 4.14
N VAL A 132 3.34 -5.20 3.65
CA VAL A 132 2.59 -5.11 2.37
C VAL A 132 3.46 -5.54 1.20
N VAL A 133 4.75 -5.18 1.20
CA VAL A 133 5.72 -5.65 0.21
C VAL A 133 5.81 -7.18 0.23
N ALA A 134 5.99 -7.81 1.40
CA ALA A 134 6.07 -9.26 1.54
C ALA A 134 4.81 -9.97 1.00
N ARG A 135 3.63 -9.46 1.34
CA ARG A 135 2.34 -9.96 0.83
C ARG A 135 2.25 -9.89 -0.69
N THR A 136 2.74 -8.79 -1.26
CA THR A 136 2.72 -8.57 -2.71
C THR A 136 3.73 -9.48 -3.42
N ILE A 137 4.93 -9.68 -2.85
CA ILE A 137 5.92 -10.62 -3.36
C ILE A 137 5.33 -12.03 -3.41
N GLN A 138 4.70 -12.49 -2.35
CA GLN A 138 4.09 -13.81 -2.29
C GLN A 138 2.99 -13.98 -3.34
N ALA A 139 2.14 -12.96 -3.53
CA ALA A 139 1.14 -12.98 -4.60
C ALA A 139 1.78 -13.03 -6.01
N GLY A 140 2.91 -12.35 -6.20
CA GLY A 140 3.71 -12.39 -7.43
C GLY A 140 4.34 -13.76 -7.68
N GLN A 141 4.94 -14.37 -6.66
CA GLN A 141 5.53 -15.72 -6.74
C GLN A 141 4.49 -16.80 -7.06
N ALA A 142 3.27 -16.65 -6.55
CA ALA A 142 2.16 -17.53 -6.88
C ALA A 142 1.63 -17.34 -8.31
N GLY A 143 2.26 -16.48 -9.12
CA GLY A 143 1.85 -16.20 -10.51
C GLY A 143 0.58 -15.36 -10.67
N LYS A 144 -0.02 -14.92 -9.55
CA LYS A 144 -1.34 -14.27 -9.56
C LYS A 144 -1.31 -12.82 -10.08
N LEU A 145 -0.13 -12.18 -10.11
CA LEU A 145 0.04 -10.80 -10.57
C LEU A 145 0.59 -10.69 -12.00
N GLY A 146 0.94 -11.81 -12.64
CA GLY A 146 1.50 -11.82 -13.98
C GLY A 146 2.83 -11.08 -14.11
N VAL A 147 3.63 -11.00 -13.04
CA VAL A 147 4.93 -10.31 -12.99
C VAL A 147 6.07 -11.30 -12.90
N LYS A 148 7.18 -10.97 -13.57
CA LYS A 148 8.45 -11.71 -13.48
C LYS A 148 9.46 -11.00 -12.57
N ARG A 149 9.35 -9.69 -12.45
CA ARG A 149 10.22 -8.83 -11.64
C ARG A 149 9.39 -7.74 -11.01
N GLN A 150 9.72 -7.38 -9.79
CA GLN A 150 9.06 -6.29 -9.06
C GLN A 150 10.10 -5.39 -8.43
N VAL A 151 9.82 -4.10 -8.41
CA VAL A 151 10.60 -3.08 -7.70
C VAL A 151 9.66 -2.44 -6.69
N PHE A 152 10.15 -2.32 -5.46
CA PHE A 152 9.37 -1.75 -4.37
C PHE A 152 10.06 -0.51 -3.81
N PHE A 153 9.26 0.46 -3.43
CA PHE A 153 9.70 1.64 -2.70
C PHE A 153 9.02 1.68 -1.34
N VAL A 154 9.85 1.79 -0.31
CA VAL A 154 9.47 2.04 1.08
C VAL A 154 10.25 3.24 1.58
N SER A 155 9.73 3.99 2.55
CA SER A 155 10.43 5.14 3.08
C SER A 155 10.24 5.31 4.57
N LEU A 156 11.30 5.77 5.22
CA LEU A 156 11.29 6.24 6.60
C LEU A 156 11.79 7.68 6.60
N GLY A 157 10.93 8.61 6.98
CA GLY A 157 11.27 10.02 7.15
C GLY A 157 11.77 10.34 8.55
N GLY A 158 12.08 11.64 8.79
CA GLY A 158 12.41 12.15 10.11
C GLY A 158 13.91 12.28 10.39
N PHE A 159 14.79 11.97 9.43
CA PHE A 159 16.24 12.11 9.59
C PHE A 159 16.72 13.57 9.52
N ASP A 160 15.93 14.47 8.96
CA ASP A 160 16.18 15.91 9.01
C ASP A 160 15.74 16.46 10.38
N THR A 161 16.67 16.43 11.32
CA THR A 161 16.44 16.79 12.72
C THR A 161 16.97 18.19 13.03
N HIS A 162 16.08 19.17 13.10
CA HIS A 162 16.44 20.55 13.46
C HIS A 162 16.78 20.72 14.96
N SER A 163 16.37 19.78 15.82
CA SER A 163 16.66 19.76 17.26
C SER A 163 16.54 18.35 17.83
N GLY A 164 17.22 18.08 18.96
CA GLY A 164 17.16 16.77 19.63
C GLY A 164 17.71 15.62 18.81
N GLN A 165 18.71 15.87 17.97
CA GLN A 165 19.23 14.90 16.98
C GLN A 165 19.63 13.57 17.60
N ASN A 166 20.38 13.57 18.69
CA ASN A 166 20.88 12.34 19.32
C ASN A 166 19.73 11.40 19.74
N GLN A 167 18.67 11.96 20.30
CA GLN A 167 17.51 11.18 20.72
C GLN A 167 16.71 10.68 19.52
N ARG A 168 16.37 11.57 18.59
CA ARG A 168 15.60 11.21 17.39
C ARG A 168 16.34 10.22 16.51
N HIS A 169 17.67 10.35 16.39
CA HIS A 169 18.47 9.44 15.58
C HIS A 169 18.50 8.03 16.17
N ALA A 170 18.59 7.91 17.50
CA ALA A 170 18.51 6.60 18.16
C ALA A 170 17.17 5.89 17.89
N ASP A 171 16.05 6.62 17.98
CA ASP A 171 14.73 6.08 17.65
C ASP A 171 14.61 5.68 16.17
N LEU A 172 15.07 6.55 15.24
CA LEU A 172 15.02 6.28 13.81
C LEU A 172 15.87 5.04 13.42
N MET A 173 17.05 4.90 14.03
CA MET A 173 17.90 3.73 13.80
C MET A 173 17.27 2.44 14.34
N ALA A 174 16.59 2.50 15.48
CA ALA A 174 15.87 1.36 16.02
C ALA A 174 14.69 0.91 15.15
N ARG A 175 14.09 1.83 14.37
CA ARG A 175 13.03 1.50 13.40
C ARG A 175 13.56 0.81 12.13
N VAL A 176 14.84 0.94 11.84
CA VAL A 176 15.49 0.33 10.67
C VAL A 176 16.09 -1.03 11.02
N ALA A 177 16.52 -1.22 12.27
CA ALA A 177 17.13 -2.45 12.75
C ALA A 177 16.11 -3.59 12.92
#